data_d6e7f145224e7ee93d2f69dfd770755a
#
_entry.id   d6e7f145224e7ee93d2f69dfd770755a
#
_cell.length_a   1.000
_cell.length_b   1.000
_cell.length_c   1.000
_cell.angle_alpha   90.00
_cell.angle_beta   90.00
_cell.angle_gamma   90.00
#
_symmetry.space_group_name_H-M   'P 1'
#
loop_
_entity.id
_entity.type
_entity.pdbx_description
1 polymer ?
#
loop_
_entity_poly.entity_id
_entity_poly.type
_entity_poly.pdbx_seq_one_letter_code
_entity_poly.pdbx_strand_id
1 'polypeptide(L)'
;RGKKSTGTGLPQLSSGEMGWAIDSQELYIGNGSVSEGSPAVGNTKILTEKDDLFKIAKDYTYKEGTGSVVTGTDALNPVVRSLQQRLDDRVSGRSFGLSGDSTQDATVRLQRAIDQLYLNGGMEATVANRVELHLEAGTYIISDTIRIPPHATILGAGSDKTKIIQNTAAKSVFTCVSDESISGVYVLDGTYASQARNIMLKGMTLQTAVASKGLVLQSCRDSYFQDLTIL
;
A
#
# COMPACT_ATOMS: atom_id res chain seq x y z
N ARG A 1 -6.68 36.55 18.91
CA ARG A 1 -6.70 35.20 19.46
C ARG A 1 -8.12 34.79 19.73
N GLY A 2 -8.51 33.59 19.31
CA GLY A 2 -9.84 33.04 19.52
C GLY A 2 -9.82 31.54 19.64
N LYS A 3 -10.98 30.96 19.98
CA LYS A 3 -11.20 29.51 19.96
C LYS A 3 -12.13 29.17 18.81
N LYS A 4 -11.80 28.15 18.04
CA LYS A 4 -12.61 27.65 16.93
C LYS A 4 -13.85 26.89 17.41
N SER A 5 -13.75 26.23 18.56
CA SER A 5 -14.79 25.37 19.13
C SER A 5 -15.82 26.07 20.01
N THR A 6 -15.70 27.36 20.23
CA THR A 6 -16.64 28.11 21.09
C THR A 6 -17.61 28.95 20.27
N GLY A 7 -18.92 28.78 20.53
CA GLY A 7 -19.99 29.61 19.95
C GLY A 7 -20.10 29.46 18.42
N THR A 8 -20.02 30.57 17.71
CA THR A 8 -20.13 30.64 16.25
C THR A 8 -18.84 30.32 15.50
N GLY A 9 -17.79 29.83 16.18
CA GLY A 9 -16.47 29.57 15.61
C GLY A 9 -15.58 30.81 15.58
N LEU A 10 -14.62 30.86 14.66
CA LEU A 10 -13.78 32.04 14.47
C LEU A 10 -14.59 33.21 13.91
N PRO A 11 -14.46 34.40 14.47
CA PRO A 11 -15.07 35.60 13.88
C PRO A 11 -14.46 35.82 12.49
N GLN A 12 -15.23 36.47 11.63
CA GLN A 12 -14.70 36.93 10.36
C GLN A 12 -13.59 37.95 10.60
N LEU A 13 -12.43 37.70 10.04
CA LEU A 13 -11.30 38.60 10.08
C LEU A 13 -11.42 39.63 8.96
N SER A 14 -10.90 40.83 9.20
CA SER A 14 -10.78 41.86 8.19
C SER A 14 -9.84 41.42 7.06
N SER A 15 -9.92 42.09 5.90
CA SER A 15 -9.06 41.79 4.77
C SER A 15 -7.56 41.79 5.16
N GLY A 16 -6.89 40.67 4.98
CA GLY A 16 -5.48 40.49 5.34
C GLY A 16 -5.18 40.37 6.83
N GLU A 17 -6.17 40.47 7.72
CA GLU A 17 -5.97 40.27 9.15
C GLU A 17 -5.65 38.80 9.45
N MET A 18 -4.64 38.57 10.29
CA MET A 18 -4.25 37.23 10.72
C MET A 18 -4.89 36.86 12.05
N GLY A 19 -5.46 35.68 12.13
CA GLY A 19 -6.07 35.11 13.33
C GLY A 19 -5.47 33.77 13.71
N TRP A 20 -5.19 33.60 15.00
CA TRP A 20 -4.72 32.34 15.56
C TRP A 20 -5.79 31.68 16.41
N ALA A 21 -6.23 30.47 16.04
CA ALA A 21 -7.12 29.64 16.84
C ALA A 21 -6.27 28.84 17.84
N ILE A 22 -6.45 29.14 19.14
CA ILE A 22 -5.61 28.57 20.20
C ILE A 22 -5.90 27.08 20.42
N ASP A 23 -7.17 26.72 20.35
CA ASP A 23 -7.66 25.36 20.63
C ASP A 23 -7.33 24.35 19.51
N SER A 24 -7.28 24.79 18.27
CA SER A 24 -6.91 23.95 17.12
C SER A 24 -5.49 24.17 16.62
N GLN A 25 -4.79 25.20 17.14
CA GLN A 25 -3.45 25.60 16.70
C GLN A 25 -3.38 25.89 15.19
N GLU A 26 -4.40 26.54 14.66
CA GLU A 26 -4.54 26.88 13.25
C GLU A 26 -4.37 28.38 13.02
N LEU A 27 -3.72 28.73 11.91
CA LEU A 27 -3.53 30.10 11.45
C LEU A 27 -4.51 30.43 10.32
N TYR A 28 -5.11 31.58 10.37
CA TYR A 28 -6.06 32.06 9.38
C TYR A 28 -5.74 33.48 8.91
N ILE A 29 -6.15 33.80 7.68
CA ILE A 29 -6.15 35.15 7.13
C ILE A 29 -7.55 35.50 6.67
N GLY A 30 -7.99 36.72 6.96
CA GLY A 30 -9.30 37.22 6.52
C GLY A 30 -9.32 37.45 5.02
N ASN A 31 -10.36 36.94 4.35
CA ASN A 31 -10.53 37.15 2.91
C ASN A 31 -11.04 38.55 2.55
N GLY A 32 -11.53 39.30 3.53
CA GLY A 32 -12.22 40.56 3.28
C GLY A 32 -13.68 40.38 2.85
N SER A 33 -14.27 41.43 2.33
CA SER A 33 -15.66 41.49 1.86
C SER A 33 -15.73 41.43 0.33
N VAL A 34 -16.92 41.10 -0.19
CA VAL A 34 -17.19 41.13 -1.64
C VAL A 34 -17.01 42.55 -2.22
N SER A 35 -17.31 43.59 -1.42
CA SER A 35 -17.09 44.99 -1.81
C SER A 35 -15.62 45.36 -1.99
N GLU A 36 -14.70 44.60 -1.38
CA GLU A 36 -13.28 44.74 -1.51
C GLU A 36 -12.70 43.86 -2.67
N GLY A 37 -13.58 43.17 -3.41
CA GLY A 37 -13.19 42.32 -4.54
C GLY A 37 -12.87 40.88 -4.16
N SER A 38 -13.16 40.46 -2.92
CA SER A 38 -12.97 39.08 -2.51
C SER A 38 -13.99 38.16 -3.22
N PRO A 39 -13.56 37.03 -3.82
CA PRO A 39 -14.50 36.08 -4.42
C PRO A 39 -15.34 35.33 -3.38
N ALA A 40 -14.89 35.29 -2.13
CA ALA A 40 -15.60 34.63 -1.03
C ALA A 40 -15.30 35.34 0.28
N VAL A 41 -16.39 35.59 1.04
CA VAL A 41 -16.30 36.12 2.40
C VAL A 41 -15.89 34.98 3.36
N GLY A 42 -15.08 35.28 4.36
CA GLY A 42 -14.67 34.33 5.38
C GLY A 42 -13.17 34.38 5.67
N ASN A 43 -12.67 33.32 6.25
CA ASN A 43 -11.26 33.18 6.61
C ASN A 43 -10.64 32.01 5.85
N THR A 44 -9.49 32.26 5.23
CA THR A 44 -8.69 31.21 4.60
C THR A 44 -7.68 30.66 5.59
N LYS A 45 -7.63 29.35 5.77
CA LYS A 45 -6.62 28.69 6.60
C LYS A 45 -5.26 28.73 5.91
N ILE A 46 -4.25 29.15 6.65
CA ILE A 46 -2.84 29.08 6.22
C ILE A 46 -2.29 27.75 6.73
N LEU A 47 -1.72 26.96 5.85
CA LEU A 47 -1.10 25.68 6.19
C LEU A 47 0.20 25.92 6.97
N THR A 48 0.37 25.18 8.04
CA THR A 48 1.55 25.21 8.90
C THR A 48 2.23 23.85 8.92
N GLU A 49 3.39 23.73 9.51
CA GLU A 49 4.11 22.46 9.68
C GLU A 49 3.32 21.40 10.48
N LYS A 50 2.29 21.82 11.23
CA LYS A 50 1.41 20.93 11.98
C LYS A 50 0.26 20.36 11.14
N ASP A 51 0.06 20.88 9.95
CA ASP A 51 -0.99 20.42 9.07
C ASP A 51 -0.57 19.16 8.34
N ASP A 52 -1.40 18.14 8.41
CA ASP A 52 -1.22 16.90 7.67
C ASP A 52 -1.61 17.13 6.21
N LEU A 53 -0.61 17.28 5.35
CA LEU A 53 -0.81 17.48 3.92
C LEU A 53 -1.58 16.34 3.26
N PHE A 54 -1.44 15.11 3.78
CA PHE A 54 -2.20 13.96 3.26
C PHE A 54 -3.70 14.07 3.57
N LYS A 55 -4.07 14.66 4.72
CA LYS A 55 -5.46 14.95 5.04
C LYS A 55 -6.04 16.11 4.22
N ILE A 56 -5.19 17.02 3.79
CA ILE A 56 -5.59 18.18 2.99
C ILE A 56 -5.73 17.80 1.51
N ALA A 57 -4.77 17.03 0.99
CA ALA A 57 -4.81 16.48 -0.36
C ALA A 57 -5.65 15.19 -0.43
N LYS A 58 -6.82 15.18 0.21
CA LYS A 58 -7.63 13.97 0.39
C LYS A 58 -8.25 13.43 -0.89
N ASP A 59 -8.45 14.27 -1.89
CA ASP A 59 -9.19 13.88 -3.09
C ASP A 59 -8.28 13.98 -4.33
N TYR A 60 -8.17 12.89 -5.06
CA TYR A 60 -7.48 12.80 -6.34
C TYR A 60 -8.43 12.23 -7.38
N THR A 61 -8.63 12.98 -8.45
CA THR A 61 -9.43 12.54 -9.59
C THR A 61 -8.53 12.26 -10.79
N TYR A 62 -8.55 11.02 -11.29
CA TYR A 62 -7.85 10.66 -12.50
C TYR A 62 -8.65 11.11 -13.72
N LYS A 63 -8.28 12.25 -14.29
CA LYS A 63 -8.95 12.91 -15.40
C LYS A 63 -10.41 13.28 -15.12
N GLU A 64 -10.69 14.55 -15.02
CA GLU A 64 -12.04 15.04 -15.21
C GLU A 64 -12.45 14.78 -16.66
N GLY A 65 -13.40 13.89 -16.84
CA GLY A 65 -13.86 13.54 -18.17
C GLY A 65 -14.85 14.57 -18.69
N THR A 66 -14.54 15.20 -19.80
CA THR A 66 -15.50 15.96 -20.61
C THR A 66 -15.88 15.21 -21.89
N GLY A 67 -15.37 14.01 -22.07
CA GLY A 67 -15.55 13.22 -23.29
C GLY A 67 -16.72 12.25 -23.21
N SER A 68 -17.44 12.10 -24.31
CA SER A 68 -18.35 10.97 -24.50
C SER A 68 -17.55 9.67 -24.58
N VAL A 69 -17.96 8.64 -23.84
CA VAL A 69 -17.48 7.29 -24.08
C VAL A 69 -18.35 6.59 -25.10
N VAL A 70 -17.73 5.74 -25.87
CA VAL A 70 -18.39 4.95 -26.91
C VAL A 70 -19.33 3.90 -26.32
N THR A 71 -19.09 3.48 -25.07
CA THR A 71 -19.90 2.49 -24.38
C THR A 71 -20.05 2.85 -22.90
N GLY A 72 -21.28 2.89 -22.42
CA GLY A 72 -21.63 3.13 -21.02
C GLY A 72 -22.00 4.57 -20.70
N THR A 73 -22.78 4.73 -19.63
CA THR A 73 -23.33 6.02 -19.16
C THR A 73 -22.50 6.68 -18.09
N ASP A 74 -21.48 6.02 -17.54
CA ASP A 74 -20.74 6.46 -16.34
C ASP A 74 -19.51 7.32 -16.63
N ALA A 75 -19.33 7.70 -17.88
CA ALA A 75 -18.19 8.51 -18.33
C ALA A 75 -18.11 9.90 -17.70
N LEU A 76 -19.22 10.38 -17.19
CA LEU A 76 -19.33 11.73 -16.65
C LEU A 76 -19.10 11.79 -15.13
N ASN A 77 -18.93 10.63 -14.47
CA ASN A 77 -18.69 10.55 -13.04
C ASN A 77 -17.26 10.10 -12.77
N PRO A 78 -16.29 11.02 -12.67
CA PRO A 78 -14.93 10.65 -12.32
C PRO A 78 -14.88 10.01 -10.95
N VAL A 79 -14.15 8.92 -10.82
CA VAL A 79 -13.96 8.26 -9.54
C VAL A 79 -12.99 9.10 -8.70
N VAL A 80 -13.53 9.70 -7.64
CA VAL A 80 -12.73 10.44 -6.66
C VAL A 80 -12.10 9.46 -5.69
N ARG A 81 -10.79 9.53 -5.53
CA ARG A 81 -10.01 8.71 -4.59
C ARG A 81 -9.17 9.59 -3.70
N SER A 82 -8.97 9.21 -2.46
CA SER A 82 -8.01 9.89 -1.62
C SER A 82 -6.57 9.63 -2.08
N LEU A 83 -5.65 10.52 -1.75
CA LEU A 83 -4.23 10.31 -2.03
C LEU A 83 -3.72 9.03 -1.35
N GLN A 84 -4.19 8.73 -0.14
CA GLN A 84 -3.89 7.49 0.58
C GLN A 84 -4.32 6.26 -0.24
N GLN A 85 -5.56 6.22 -0.70
CA GLN A 85 -6.05 5.12 -1.54
C GLN A 85 -5.23 4.94 -2.82
N ARG A 86 -4.71 6.04 -3.38
CA ARG A 86 -3.84 5.99 -4.56
C ARG A 86 -2.45 5.43 -4.25
N LEU A 87 -1.90 5.78 -3.09
CA LEU A 87 -0.62 5.24 -2.63
C LEU A 87 -0.71 3.76 -2.23
N ASP A 88 -1.86 3.36 -1.70
CA ASP A 88 -2.11 1.99 -1.25
C ASP A 88 -2.32 0.99 -2.42
N ASP A 89 -2.48 1.46 -3.66
CA ASP A 89 -2.53 0.58 -4.82
C ASP A 89 -1.24 -0.22 -5.02
N ARG A 90 -0.11 0.34 -4.57
CA ARG A 90 1.21 -0.27 -4.73
C ARG A 90 2.04 -0.02 -3.49
N VAL A 91 2.31 -1.08 -2.76
CA VAL A 91 3.02 -1.00 -1.49
C VAL A 91 4.48 -1.39 -1.68
N SER A 92 5.39 -0.52 -1.25
CA SER A 92 6.83 -0.77 -1.28
C SER A 92 7.24 -1.65 -0.11
N GLY A 93 8.13 -2.61 -0.35
CA GLY A 93 8.76 -3.41 0.70
C GLY A 93 9.51 -2.56 1.74
N ARG A 94 9.96 -1.38 1.34
CA ARG A 94 10.61 -0.42 2.25
C ARG A 94 9.67 0.07 3.36
N SER A 95 8.37 0.11 3.12
CA SER A 95 7.36 0.44 4.14
C SER A 95 7.36 -0.54 5.31
N PHE A 96 7.90 -1.74 5.11
CA PHE A 96 8.07 -2.78 6.14
C PHE A 96 9.53 -2.91 6.62
N GLY A 97 10.41 -1.98 6.22
CA GLY A 97 11.81 -1.97 6.60
C GLY A 97 12.70 -2.93 5.80
N LEU A 98 12.27 -3.33 4.60
CA LEU A 98 13.10 -4.12 3.69
C LEU A 98 14.06 -3.19 2.95
N SER A 99 15.34 -3.20 3.30
CA SER A 99 16.37 -2.33 2.72
C SER A 99 17.00 -2.87 1.44
N GLY A 100 17.01 -4.20 1.27
CA GLY A 100 17.65 -4.86 0.12
C GLY A 100 19.19 -4.71 0.10
N ASP A 101 19.81 -4.42 1.25
CA ASP A 101 21.24 -4.20 1.40
C ASP A 101 22.04 -5.46 1.80
N SER A 102 21.39 -6.59 1.94
CA SER A 102 21.97 -7.88 2.37
C SER A 102 22.62 -7.90 3.76
N THR A 103 22.46 -6.86 4.56
CA THR A 103 23.11 -6.77 5.87
C THR A 103 22.29 -7.35 7.01
N GLN A 104 20.97 -7.47 6.82
CA GLN A 104 20.03 -7.93 7.83
C GLN A 104 19.15 -9.05 7.31
N ASP A 105 18.76 -9.94 8.21
CA ASP A 105 17.75 -10.96 7.91
C ASP A 105 16.39 -10.29 7.62
N ALA A 106 15.89 -10.50 6.43
CA ALA A 106 14.64 -9.94 5.93
C ALA A 106 13.42 -10.83 6.22
N THR A 107 13.60 -12.04 6.76
CA THR A 107 12.55 -13.07 6.90
C THR A 107 11.29 -12.51 7.56
N VAL A 108 11.43 -12.00 8.77
CA VAL A 108 10.28 -11.52 9.56
C VAL A 108 9.61 -10.31 8.91
N ARG A 109 10.40 -9.40 8.32
CA ARG A 109 9.88 -8.20 7.67
C ARG A 109 9.13 -8.54 6.40
N LEU A 110 9.67 -9.46 5.59
CA LEU A 110 9.04 -9.89 4.35
C LEU A 110 7.76 -10.68 4.63
N GLN A 111 7.79 -11.61 5.60
CA GLN A 111 6.59 -12.35 5.99
C GLN A 111 5.52 -11.41 6.55
N ARG A 112 5.90 -10.44 7.39
CA ARG A 112 4.97 -9.43 7.93
C ARG A 112 4.32 -8.61 6.80
N ALA A 113 5.09 -8.18 5.81
CA ALA A 113 4.55 -7.45 4.67
C ALA A 113 3.47 -8.27 3.96
N ILE A 114 3.76 -9.54 3.68
CA ILE A 114 2.84 -10.46 3.02
C ILE A 114 1.60 -10.70 3.89
N ASP A 115 1.78 -10.98 5.17
CA ASP A 115 0.67 -11.25 6.08
C ASP A 115 -0.25 -10.03 6.24
N GLN A 116 0.32 -8.84 6.41
CA GLN A 116 -0.47 -7.61 6.53
C GLN A 116 -1.23 -7.25 5.26
N LEU A 117 -0.66 -7.49 4.10
CA LEU A 117 -1.29 -7.13 2.83
C LEU A 117 -2.34 -8.15 2.39
N TYR A 118 -2.12 -9.42 2.67
CA TYR A 118 -2.95 -10.50 2.10
C TYR A 118 -3.77 -11.29 3.12
N LEU A 119 -3.42 -11.22 4.41
CA LEU A 119 -4.15 -11.93 5.48
C LEU A 119 -4.84 -10.97 6.47
N ASN A 120 -4.85 -9.68 6.20
CA ASN A 120 -5.30 -8.66 7.15
C ASN A 120 -6.76 -8.86 7.58
N GLY A 121 -6.96 -9.34 8.79
CA GLY A 121 -8.25 -9.40 9.48
C GLY A 121 -9.20 -10.51 9.08
N GLY A 122 -8.81 -11.38 8.18
CA GLY A 122 -9.62 -12.52 7.73
C GLY A 122 -8.91 -13.26 6.62
N MET A 123 -9.04 -14.53 6.62
CA MET A 123 -8.31 -15.44 5.77
C MET A 123 -8.86 -15.54 4.36
N GLU A 124 -9.93 -14.83 4.07
CA GLU A 124 -10.42 -14.68 2.72
C GLU A 124 -9.82 -13.42 2.09
N ALA A 125 -9.08 -13.61 1.02
CA ALA A 125 -8.57 -12.51 0.23
C ALA A 125 -9.75 -11.76 -0.42
N THR A 126 -10.15 -10.71 0.23
CA THR A 126 -11.13 -9.76 -0.30
C THR A 126 -10.51 -8.93 -1.43
N VAL A 127 -11.33 -8.25 -2.20
CA VAL A 127 -10.85 -7.31 -3.23
C VAL A 127 -9.90 -6.25 -2.64
N ALA A 128 -10.06 -5.92 -1.36
CA ALA A 128 -9.21 -4.98 -0.65
C ALA A 128 -7.77 -5.50 -0.43
N ASN A 129 -7.56 -6.82 -0.46
CA ASN A 129 -6.25 -7.44 -0.29
C ASN A 129 -5.50 -7.63 -1.62
N ARG A 130 -6.03 -7.15 -2.73
CA ARG A 130 -5.43 -7.27 -4.07
C ARG A 130 -4.51 -6.10 -4.39
N VAL A 131 -3.56 -5.84 -3.50
CA VAL A 131 -2.52 -4.82 -3.69
C VAL A 131 -1.23 -5.46 -4.20
N GLU A 132 -0.36 -4.67 -4.82
CA GLU A 132 0.94 -5.13 -5.26
C GLU A 132 2.00 -4.84 -4.18
N LEU A 133 2.68 -5.88 -3.69
CA LEU A 133 3.91 -5.73 -2.92
C LEU A 133 5.09 -5.60 -3.88
N HIS A 134 5.72 -4.44 -3.88
CA HIS A 134 6.88 -4.17 -4.72
C HIS A 134 8.18 -4.30 -3.91
N LEU A 135 9.06 -5.22 -4.35
CA LEU A 135 10.41 -5.36 -3.82
C LEU A 135 11.38 -4.60 -4.74
N GLU A 136 12.02 -3.59 -4.21
CA GLU A 136 12.98 -2.79 -4.93
C GLU A 136 14.22 -3.62 -5.32
N ALA A 137 15.06 -3.03 -6.17
CA ALA A 137 16.35 -3.61 -6.49
C ALA A 137 17.20 -3.78 -5.21
N GLY A 138 17.78 -4.94 -5.04
CA GLY A 138 18.58 -5.28 -3.86
C GLY A 138 18.65 -6.78 -3.59
N THR A 139 19.35 -7.11 -2.53
CA THR A 139 19.51 -8.50 -2.06
C THR A 139 18.89 -8.64 -0.69
N TYR A 140 17.95 -9.55 -0.57
CA TYR A 140 17.18 -9.84 0.64
C TYR A 140 17.59 -11.22 1.16
N ILE A 141 18.28 -11.27 2.28
CA ILE A 141 18.68 -12.51 2.92
C ILE A 141 17.56 -12.98 3.84
N ILE A 142 17.16 -14.24 3.70
CA ILE A 142 16.16 -14.87 4.56
C ILE A 142 16.72 -16.13 5.20
N SER A 143 16.30 -16.44 6.41
CA SER A 143 16.71 -17.60 7.21
C SER A 143 15.60 -18.63 7.41
N ASP A 144 14.38 -18.32 7.01
CA ASP A 144 13.26 -19.26 7.00
C ASP A 144 12.45 -19.13 5.71
N THR A 145 11.60 -20.12 5.46
CA THR A 145 10.72 -20.17 4.30
C THR A 145 9.65 -19.07 4.39
N ILE A 146 9.51 -18.31 3.33
CA ILE A 146 8.44 -17.33 3.19
C ILE A 146 7.18 -18.01 2.62
N ARG A 147 6.07 -17.82 3.28
CA ARG A 147 4.77 -18.40 2.90
C ARG A 147 3.97 -17.38 2.12
N ILE A 148 3.50 -17.81 0.96
CA ILE A 148 2.77 -16.95 0.02
C ILE A 148 1.31 -17.41 0.01
N PRO A 149 0.39 -16.61 0.58
CA PRO A 149 -1.04 -16.94 0.61
C PRO A 149 -1.71 -16.68 -0.73
N PRO A 150 -2.94 -17.17 -0.93
CA PRO A 150 -3.73 -16.88 -2.13
C PRO A 150 -3.87 -15.39 -2.41
N HIS A 151 -3.97 -15.05 -3.69
CA HIS A 151 -4.12 -13.69 -4.22
C HIS A 151 -2.92 -12.75 -3.98
N ALA A 152 -1.81 -13.25 -3.47
CA ALA A 152 -0.62 -12.43 -3.29
C ALA A 152 -0.01 -12.04 -4.65
N THR A 153 0.29 -10.76 -4.80
CA THR A 153 1.00 -10.21 -5.95
C THR A 153 2.31 -9.59 -5.49
N ILE A 154 3.43 -10.22 -5.81
CA ILE A 154 4.76 -9.79 -5.39
C ILE A 154 5.60 -9.53 -6.64
N LEU A 155 6.03 -8.30 -6.79
CA LEU A 155 6.80 -7.83 -7.94
C LEU A 155 8.20 -7.39 -7.51
N GLY A 156 9.22 -7.95 -8.11
CA GLY A 156 10.59 -7.45 -8.03
C GLY A 156 10.89 -6.43 -9.14
N ALA A 157 12.02 -5.76 -9.04
CA ALA A 157 12.49 -4.79 -10.02
C ALA A 157 13.11 -5.44 -11.28
N GLY A 158 13.19 -6.75 -11.32
CA GLY A 158 13.78 -7.56 -12.39
C GLY A 158 14.59 -8.72 -11.81
N SER A 159 14.70 -9.82 -12.55
CA SER A 159 15.40 -11.03 -12.11
C SER A 159 16.91 -10.82 -11.88
N ASP A 160 17.49 -9.84 -12.55
CA ASP A 160 18.89 -9.44 -12.35
C ASP A 160 19.08 -8.42 -11.20
N LYS A 161 18.02 -7.79 -10.72
CA LYS A 161 18.04 -6.68 -9.78
C LYS A 161 17.54 -7.02 -8.38
N THR A 162 16.47 -7.79 -8.29
CA THR A 162 15.89 -8.21 -7.01
C THR A 162 16.27 -9.66 -6.74
N LYS A 163 17.05 -9.90 -5.68
CA LYS A 163 17.49 -11.24 -5.29
C LYS A 163 17.02 -11.57 -3.88
N ILE A 164 16.42 -12.74 -3.73
CA ILE A 164 16.05 -13.29 -2.42
C ILE A 164 16.92 -14.52 -2.19
N ILE A 165 17.74 -14.49 -1.14
CA ILE A 165 18.71 -15.53 -0.85
C ILE A 165 18.30 -16.24 0.44
N GLN A 166 17.97 -17.53 0.32
CA GLN A 166 17.80 -18.41 1.47
C GLN A 166 19.18 -18.85 1.97
N ASN A 167 19.54 -18.50 3.20
CA ASN A 167 20.83 -18.84 3.78
C ASN A 167 20.81 -20.08 4.68
N THR A 168 19.63 -20.67 4.91
CA THR A 168 19.47 -21.85 5.76
C THR A 168 19.22 -23.10 4.91
N ALA A 169 20.03 -24.12 5.11
CA ALA A 169 19.87 -25.41 4.42
C ALA A 169 18.51 -26.05 4.72
N ALA A 170 17.99 -26.81 3.75
CA ALA A 170 16.71 -27.50 3.79
C ALA A 170 15.45 -26.59 3.95
N LYS A 171 15.61 -25.27 3.86
CA LYS A 171 14.51 -24.31 3.86
C LYS A 171 14.26 -23.80 2.43
N SER A 172 13.02 -23.72 2.01
CA SER A 172 12.66 -23.15 0.71
C SER A 172 12.71 -21.62 0.74
N VAL A 173 12.88 -20.98 -0.41
CA VAL A 173 12.73 -19.52 -0.47
C VAL A 173 11.26 -19.17 -0.32
N PHE A 174 10.42 -19.62 -1.25
CA PHE A 174 9.00 -19.42 -1.22
C PHE A 174 8.22 -20.72 -1.19
N THR A 175 7.12 -20.73 -0.47
CA THR A 175 6.14 -21.81 -0.48
C THR A 175 4.76 -21.23 -0.62
N CYS A 176 4.05 -21.56 -1.70
CA CYS A 176 2.66 -21.18 -1.87
C CYS A 176 1.79 -22.04 -0.93
N VAL A 177 0.92 -21.41 -0.17
CA VAL A 177 0.09 -22.07 0.83
C VAL A 177 -1.38 -21.82 0.54
N SER A 178 -2.26 -22.72 1.04
CA SER A 178 -3.69 -22.56 0.94
C SER A 178 -4.20 -21.42 1.84
N ASP A 179 -5.43 -21.03 1.64
CA ASP A 179 -6.13 -20.18 2.63
C ASP A 179 -6.06 -20.82 3.99
N GLU A 180 -5.81 -19.98 5.00
CA GLU A 180 -5.52 -20.55 6.22
C GLU A 180 -6.44 -20.28 7.34
N SER A 181 -6.52 -21.22 8.17
CA SER A 181 -7.42 -21.17 9.28
C SER A 181 -7.01 -20.11 10.30
N ILE A 182 -7.99 -19.63 10.98
CA ILE A 182 -8.03 -18.62 12.03
C ILE A 182 -6.85 -18.63 13.02
N SER A 183 -6.03 -19.67 13.05
CA SER A 183 -4.91 -19.85 13.97
C SER A 183 -3.54 -19.45 13.38
N GLY A 184 -3.47 -18.94 12.14
CA GLY A 184 -2.20 -18.61 11.49
C GLY A 184 -1.33 -19.80 11.13
N VAL A 185 -1.90 -21.00 11.11
CA VAL A 185 -1.23 -22.23 10.67
C VAL A 185 -1.45 -22.41 9.19
N TYR A 186 -0.41 -22.22 8.41
CA TYR A 186 -0.49 -22.40 6.97
C TYR A 186 -0.57 -23.87 6.58
N VAL A 187 -1.53 -24.21 5.73
CA VAL A 187 -1.72 -25.55 5.17
C VAL A 187 -1.22 -25.57 3.74
N LEU A 188 -0.36 -26.53 3.41
CA LEU A 188 0.17 -26.67 2.05
C LEU A 188 -0.87 -27.19 1.06
N ASP A 189 -1.75 -28.07 1.53
CA ASP A 189 -2.73 -28.76 0.72
C ASP A 189 -4.13 -28.55 1.28
N GLY A 190 -4.85 -27.62 0.68
CA GLY A 190 -6.19 -27.28 1.08
C GLY A 190 -7.25 -27.97 0.20
N THR A 191 -8.54 -27.78 0.53
CA THR A 191 -9.64 -28.13 -0.36
C THR A 191 -9.56 -27.31 -1.65
N TYR A 192 -10.26 -27.72 -2.71
CA TYR A 192 -10.26 -26.97 -3.96
C TYR A 192 -10.59 -25.47 -3.79
N ALA A 193 -11.47 -25.15 -2.87
CA ALA A 193 -11.84 -23.75 -2.59
C ALA A 193 -10.72 -22.97 -1.87
N SER A 194 -9.95 -23.63 -1.00
CA SER A 194 -8.92 -23.01 -0.16
C SER A 194 -7.49 -23.15 -0.67
N GLN A 195 -7.26 -23.89 -1.76
CA GLN A 195 -5.92 -24.08 -2.33
C GLN A 195 -5.20 -22.76 -2.62
N ALA A 196 -3.88 -22.81 -2.66
CA ALA A 196 -3.05 -21.73 -3.19
C ALA A 196 -3.54 -21.36 -4.59
N ARG A 197 -3.89 -20.10 -4.80
CA ARG A 197 -4.50 -19.65 -6.06
C ARG A 197 -4.28 -18.16 -6.31
N ASN A 198 -4.38 -17.78 -7.58
CA ASN A 198 -4.31 -16.38 -8.01
C ASN A 198 -3.05 -15.66 -7.50
N ILE A 199 -1.95 -16.38 -7.39
CA ILE A 199 -0.66 -15.85 -6.94
C ILE A 199 0.09 -15.32 -8.14
N MET A 200 0.66 -14.13 -8.04
CA MET A 200 1.59 -13.58 -9.03
C MET A 200 2.95 -13.31 -8.40
N LEU A 201 4.00 -13.94 -8.94
CA LEU A 201 5.39 -13.64 -8.62
C LEU A 201 6.12 -13.25 -9.89
N LYS A 202 6.79 -12.11 -9.89
CA LYS A 202 7.45 -11.60 -11.09
C LYS A 202 8.73 -10.84 -10.80
N GLY A 203 9.71 -10.99 -11.70
CA GLY A 203 10.87 -10.10 -11.79
C GLY A 203 11.87 -10.25 -10.63
N MET A 204 12.24 -11.48 -10.24
CA MET A 204 13.19 -11.69 -9.15
C MET A 204 14.01 -12.98 -9.29
N THR A 205 15.15 -13.00 -8.65
CA THR A 205 15.97 -14.21 -8.49
C THR A 205 15.73 -14.82 -7.11
N LEU A 206 15.47 -16.13 -7.09
CA LEU A 206 15.37 -16.95 -5.89
C LEU A 206 16.62 -17.82 -5.79
N GLN A 207 17.51 -17.49 -4.88
CA GLN A 207 18.76 -18.23 -4.67
C GLN A 207 18.63 -19.09 -3.41
N THR A 208 19.02 -20.36 -3.53
CA THR A 208 18.87 -21.31 -2.43
C THR A 208 20.21 -21.68 -1.80
N ALA A 209 20.16 -22.07 -0.53
CA ALA A 209 21.22 -22.80 0.11
C ALA A 209 21.22 -24.29 -0.33
N VAL A 210 22.20 -25.04 0.11
CA VAL A 210 22.29 -26.48 -0.18
C VAL A 210 21.05 -27.24 0.26
N ALA A 211 20.56 -28.16 -0.57
CA ALA A 211 19.40 -29.01 -0.34
C ALA A 211 18.05 -28.24 -0.11
N SER A 212 17.94 -27.07 -0.72
CA SER A 212 16.76 -26.21 -0.59
C SER A 212 15.99 -26.11 -1.91
N LYS A 213 14.79 -25.54 -1.88
CA LYS A 213 13.95 -25.30 -3.06
C LYS A 213 13.73 -23.81 -3.22
N GLY A 214 13.85 -23.28 -4.44
CA GLY A 214 13.54 -21.89 -4.72
C GLY A 214 12.06 -21.58 -4.55
N LEU A 215 11.20 -22.40 -5.14
CA LEU A 215 9.76 -22.24 -5.11
C LEU A 215 9.06 -23.58 -4.93
N VAL A 216 8.12 -23.64 -4.01
CA VAL A 216 7.26 -24.82 -3.76
C VAL A 216 5.83 -24.47 -4.14
N LEU A 217 5.30 -25.21 -5.12
CA LEU A 217 3.95 -25.07 -5.66
C LEU A 217 3.15 -26.35 -5.40
N GLN A 218 2.68 -26.51 -4.18
CA GLN A 218 1.80 -27.64 -3.85
C GLN A 218 0.35 -27.24 -4.01
N SER A 219 -0.40 -27.98 -4.80
CA SER A 219 -1.83 -27.72 -5.07
C SER A 219 -2.13 -26.27 -5.46
N CYS A 220 -1.24 -25.66 -6.26
CA CYS A 220 -1.38 -24.27 -6.70
C CYS A 220 -2.11 -24.20 -8.04
N ARG A 221 -3.09 -23.30 -8.15
CA ARG A 221 -3.88 -23.09 -9.37
C ARG A 221 -4.01 -21.62 -9.74
N ASP A 222 -4.38 -21.35 -10.99
CA ASP A 222 -4.69 -20.03 -11.51
C ASP A 222 -3.63 -18.96 -11.16
N SER A 223 -2.35 -19.37 -11.12
CA SER A 223 -1.25 -18.54 -10.65
C SER A 223 -0.26 -18.25 -11.76
N TYR A 224 0.42 -17.12 -11.66
CA TYR A 224 1.29 -16.61 -12.70
C TYR A 224 2.70 -16.34 -12.18
N PHE A 225 3.70 -16.98 -12.80
CA PHE A 225 5.11 -16.87 -12.43
C PHE A 225 5.89 -16.43 -13.67
N GLN A 226 6.47 -15.24 -13.63
CA GLN A 226 7.15 -14.64 -14.77
C GLN A 226 8.48 -14.03 -14.37
N ASP A 227 9.46 -14.12 -15.28
CA ASP A 227 10.79 -13.51 -15.08
C ASP A 227 11.40 -13.88 -13.72
N LEU A 228 11.35 -15.19 -13.41
CA LEU A 228 11.95 -15.77 -12.23
C LEU A 228 13.21 -16.54 -12.61
N THR A 229 14.31 -16.25 -11.93
CA THR A 229 15.53 -17.04 -11.98
C THR A 229 15.66 -17.83 -10.68
N ILE A 230 15.84 -19.14 -10.75
CA ILE A 230 16.03 -20.02 -9.58
C ILE A 230 17.45 -20.60 -9.65
N LEU A 231 18.26 -20.33 -8.61
CA LEU A 231 19.65 -20.71 -8.50
C LEU A 231 19.89 -21.59 -7.29
#